data_f7c393bef2850c53a93b095a70dd44ba
#
_entry.id   f7c393bef2850c53a93b095a70dd44ba
#
_cell.length_a   1.000
_cell.length_b   1.000
_cell.length_c   1.000
_cell.angle_alpha   90.00
_cell.angle_beta   90.00
_cell.angle_gamma   90.00
#
_symmetry.space_group_name_H-M   'P 1'
#
loop_
_entity.id
_entity.type
_entity.pdbx_description
1 polymer ?
#
loop_
_entity_poly.entity_id
_entity_poly.type
_entity_poly.pdbx_seq_one_letter_code
_entity_poly.pdbx_strand_id
1 'polypeptide(L)'
;MFNCILAMQGSLKDWVNYHSQHHRFADNPGDPHNPLESKVWAWMGWILWRDEADLNRPMPMWLKENKVVLFADRFHISLSLAMHFLIPGLIYLAVALSGGSLILLALLHACVIIGRGIQFHATTLGVNVFGHMETPKWVDYLLALLTGGEALHDHHHEFPRSALHLPKRGIWNRIVDYNGTMLLVLRRLGLAKNLEIAPQFA
;
A
#
# COMPACT_ATOMS: atom_id res chain seq x y z
N MET A 1 -9.20 1.12 4.25
CA MET A 1 -9.66 -0.26 4.39
C MET A 1 -10.00 -0.92 3.05
N PHE A 2 -10.88 -0.38 2.23
CA PHE A 2 -11.20 -0.92 0.90
C PHE A 2 -9.94 -1.18 0.04
N ASN A 3 -9.05 -0.20 -0.04
CA ASN A 3 -7.77 -0.34 -0.76
C ASN A 3 -6.86 -1.44 -0.19
N CYS A 4 -6.88 -1.69 1.12
CA CYS A 4 -6.09 -2.78 1.72
C CYS A 4 -6.60 -4.16 1.27
N ILE A 5 -7.93 -4.33 1.17
CA ILE A 5 -8.53 -5.57 0.64
C ILE A 5 -8.10 -5.79 -0.82
N LEU A 6 -8.09 -4.72 -1.62
CA LEU A 6 -7.67 -4.76 -3.01
C LEU A 6 -6.16 -4.98 -3.18
N ALA A 7 -5.32 -4.58 -2.23
CA ALA A 7 -3.87 -4.67 -2.33
C ALA A 7 -3.33 -6.11 -2.25
N MET A 8 -4.09 -7.05 -1.64
CA MET A 8 -3.70 -8.46 -1.44
C MET A 8 -2.38 -8.64 -0.65
N GLN A 9 -2.05 -7.68 0.20
CA GLN A 9 -0.83 -7.72 1.03
C GLN A 9 -1.11 -8.14 2.48
N GLY A 10 -2.22 -8.83 2.72
CA GLY A 10 -2.71 -9.20 4.03
C GLY A 10 -3.81 -8.28 4.55
N SER A 11 -4.27 -8.52 5.77
CA SER A 11 -5.25 -7.64 6.41
C SER A 11 -4.63 -6.32 6.84
N LEU A 12 -5.47 -5.30 7.05
CA LEU A 12 -4.97 -4.01 7.58
C LEU A 12 -4.29 -4.19 8.95
N LYS A 13 -4.81 -5.10 9.77
CA LYS A 13 -4.24 -5.42 11.08
C LYS A 13 -2.83 -5.99 10.95
N ASP A 14 -2.66 -6.97 10.08
CA ASP A 14 -1.36 -7.59 9.82
C ASP A 14 -0.38 -6.56 9.28
N TRP A 15 -0.81 -5.79 8.28
CA TRP A 15 0.03 -4.77 7.68
C TRP A 15 0.53 -3.75 8.71
N VAL A 16 -0.36 -3.21 9.56
CA VAL A 16 0.02 -2.25 10.62
C VAL A 16 0.99 -2.88 11.61
N ASN A 17 0.81 -4.15 11.97
CA ASN A 17 1.72 -4.85 12.88
C ASN A 17 3.12 -5.01 12.27
N TYR A 18 3.21 -5.52 11.05
CA TYR A 18 4.49 -5.71 10.35
C TYR A 18 5.19 -4.37 10.13
N HIS A 19 4.46 -3.36 9.66
CA HIS A 19 5.00 -2.03 9.41
C HIS A 19 5.49 -1.34 10.67
N SER A 20 4.74 -1.44 11.78
CA SER A 20 5.17 -0.90 13.08
C SER A 20 6.42 -1.58 13.61
N GLN A 21 6.59 -2.89 13.36
CA GLN A 21 7.80 -3.59 13.73
C GLN A 21 8.97 -3.23 12.83
N HIS A 22 8.74 -3.11 11.52
CA HIS A 22 9.72 -2.64 10.59
C HIS A 22 10.30 -1.28 11.04
N HIS A 23 9.46 -0.29 11.32
CA HIS A 23 9.92 1.00 11.86
C HIS A 23 10.71 0.89 13.17
N ARG A 24 10.41 -0.10 14.00
CA ARG A 24 11.14 -0.30 15.26
C ARG A 24 12.51 -0.92 15.07
N PHE A 25 12.68 -1.77 14.07
CA PHE A 25 13.87 -2.58 13.84
C PHE A 25 14.46 -2.40 12.45
N ALA A 26 14.07 -1.34 11.72
CA ALA A 26 14.46 -1.14 10.32
C ALA A 26 15.91 -1.51 10.05
N ASP A 27 16.11 -2.41 9.08
CA ASP A 27 17.42 -2.92 8.65
C ASP A 27 18.25 -3.66 9.72
N ASN A 28 17.63 -4.05 10.84
CA ASN A 28 18.27 -4.75 11.93
C ASN A 28 17.57 -6.10 12.22
N PRO A 29 18.20 -7.00 13.02
CA PRO A 29 17.56 -8.23 13.46
C PRO A 29 16.22 -7.95 14.16
N GLY A 30 15.16 -8.61 13.67
CA GLY A 30 13.79 -8.39 14.13
C GLY A 30 12.93 -7.56 13.17
N ASP A 31 13.50 -7.00 12.13
CA ASP A 31 12.75 -6.43 11.00
C ASP A 31 12.08 -7.56 10.20
N PRO A 32 10.73 -7.55 10.06
CA PRO A 32 10.01 -8.63 9.39
C PRO A 32 10.32 -8.77 7.91
N HIS A 33 10.89 -7.78 7.27
CA HIS A 33 11.26 -7.78 5.86
C HIS A 33 12.61 -7.08 5.59
N ASN A 34 13.63 -7.43 6.39
CA ASN A 34 14.96 -6.86 6.27
C ASN A 34 15.62 -7.18 4.92
N PRO A 35 15.85 -6.19 4.03
CA PRO A 35 16.47 -6.40 2.74
C PRO A 35 17.97 -6.66 2.82
N LEU A 36 18.63 -6.29 3.93
CA LEU A 36 20.05 -6.55 4.15
C LEU A 36 20.31 -8.03 4.48
N GLU A 37 19.35 -8.73 5.07
CA GLU A 37 19.42 -10.17 5.29
C GLU A 37 19.05 -10.96 4.02
N SER A 38 17.93 -10.60 3.38
CA SER A 38 17.49 -11.24 2.14
C SER A 38 16.56 -10.35 1.32
N LYS A 39 17.02 -9.95 0.13
CA LYS A 39 16.20 -9.16 -0.81
C LYS A 39 14.97 -9.91 -1.30
N VAL A 40 15.06 -11.24 -1.50
CA VAL A 40 13.91 -12.07 -1.91
C VAL A 40 12.90 -12.18 -0.78
N TRP A 41 13.36 -12.31 0.46
CA TRP A 41 12.50 -12.29 1.63
C TRP A 41 11.80 -10.95 1.77
N ALA A 42 12.51 -9.83 1.75
CA ALA A 42 11.97 -8.48 1.85
C ALA A 42 11.00 -8.15 0.71
N TRP A 43 11.23 -8.68 -0.50
CA TRP A 43 10.33 -8.50 -1.63
C TRP A 43 9.02 -9.29 -1.47
N MET A 44 9.07 -10.61 -1.29
CA MET A 44 7.91 -11.50 -1.36
C MET A 44 7.82 -12.50 -0.22
N GLY A 45 8.95 -12.93 0.34
CA GLY A 45 9.00 -14.04 1.30
C GLY A 45 8.15 -13.77 2.52
N TRP A 46 8.26 -12.59 3.10
CA TRP A 46 7.51 -12.18 4.29
C TRP A 46 5.98 -12.16 4.10
N ILE A 47 5.50 -12.03 2.86
CA ILE A 47 4.06 -12.08 2.55
C ILE A 47 3.58 -13.54 2.46
N LEU A 48 4.40 -14.43 1.87
CA LEU A 48 4.04 -15.80 1.55
C LEU A 48 4.26 -16.77 2.71
N TRP A 49 5.28 -16.55 3.54
CA TRP A 49 5.71 -17.42 4.63
C TRP A 49 5.72 -16.66 5.96
N ARG A 50 4.53 -16.23 6.40
CA ARG A 50 4.37 -15.51 7.67
C ARG A 50 4.48 -16.46 8.84
N ASP A 51 5.15 -16.02 9.92
CA ASP A 51 5.10 -16.72 11.20
C ASP A 51 3.87 -16.25 11.99
N GLU A 52 3.05 -17.21 12.49
CA GLU A 52 1.90 -16.89 13.34
C GLU A 52 2.30 -16.18 14.64
N ALA A 53 3.50 -16.45 15.17
CA ALA A 53 4.05 -15.75 16.33
C ALA A 53 4.17 -14.23 16.09
N ASP A 54 4.36 -13.84 14.85
CA ASP A 54 4.44 -12.44 14.44
C ASP A 54 3.08 -11.73 14.46
N LEU A 55 1.98 -12.45 14.43
CA LEU A 55 0.61 -11.89 14.41
C LEU A 55 0.09 -11.43 15.79
N ASN A 56 0.77 -11.81 16.88
CA ASN A 56 0.32 -11.51 18.25
C ASN A 56 0.89 -10.22 18.87
N ARG A 57 1.23 -9.24 18.04
CA ARG A 57 1.85 -7.99 18.51
C ARG A 57 0.84 -6.99 19.04
N PRO A 58 1.29 -6.08 19.93
CA PRO A 58 0.41 -5.04 20.45
C PRO A 58 -0.04 -4.11 19.33
N MET A 59 -1.34 -4.12 19.05
CA MET A 59 -1.98 -3.21 18.11
C MET A 59 -2.36 -1.89 18.76
N PRO A 60 -2.35 -0.78 18.03
CA PRO A 60 -2.94 0.47 18.48
C PRO A 60 -4.41 0.28 18.88
N MET A 61 -4.85 0.92 19.98
CA MET A 61 -6.22 0.78 20.51
C MET A 61 -7.28 1.15 19.47
N TRP A 62 -7.05 2.23 18.70
CA TRP A 62 -7.98 2.66 17.65
C TRP A 62 -8.23 1.59 16.57
N LEU A 63 -7.25 0.71 16.32
CA LEU A 63 -7.38 -0.39 15.38
C LEU A 63 -8.12 -1.58 16.01
N LYS A 64 -7.84 -1.88 17.29
CA LYS A 64 -8.48 -2.95 18.05
C LYS A 64 -9.98 -2.74 18.25
N GLU A 65 -10.40 -1.50 18.42
CA GLU A 65 -11.79 -1.14 18.76
C GLU A 65 -12.65 -0.84 17.54
N ASN A 66 -12.03 -0.68 16.36
CA ASN A 66 -12.77 -0.35 15.15
C ASN A 66 -13.47 -1.59 14.56
N LYS A 67 -14.79 -1.66 14.76
CA LYS A 67 -15.63 -2.78 14.31
C LYS A 67 -15.53 -3.05 12.81
N VAL A 68 -15.33 -2.01 11.99
CA VAL A 68 -15.22 -2.13 10.54
C VAL A 68 -13.87 -2.75 10.16
N VAL A 69 -12.79 -2.38 10.87
CA VAL A 69 -11.47 -3.00 10.71
C VAL A 69 -11.50 -4.46 11.13
N LEU A 70 -12.07 -4.76 12.29
CA LEU A 70 -12.18 -6.14 12.79
C LEU A 70 -13.00 -7.03 11.86
N PHE A 71 -14.09 -6.52 11.30
CA PHE A 71 -14.87 -7.24 10.30
C PHE A 71 -14.05 -7.52 9.04
N ALA A 72 -13.37 -6.51 8.50
CA ALA A 72 -12.55 -6.67 7.30
C ALA A 72 -11.35 -7.59 7.52
N ASP A 73 -10.74 -7.57 8.70
CA ASP A 73 -9.68 -8.48 9.10
C ASP A 73 -10.17 -9.93 9.12
N ARG A 74 -11.27 -10.17 9.81
CA ARG A 74 -11.89 -11.50 9.89
C ARG A 74 -12.25 -12.12 8.53
N PHE A 75 -12.75 -11.30 7.61
CA PHE A 75 -13.24 -11.73 6.29
C PHE A 75 -12.33 -11.33 5.15
N HIS A 76 -11.07 -10.95 5.43
CA HIS A 76 -10.22 -10.32 4.43
C HIS A 76 -10.01 -11.19 3.19
N ILE A 77 -9.81 -12.51 3.35
CA ILE A 77 -9.67 -13.44 2.21
C ILE A 77 -10.97 -13.50 1.40
N SER A 78 -12.10 -13.68 2.07
CA SER A 78 -13.41 -13.75 1.39
C SER A 78 -13.75 -12.45 0.67
N LEU A 79 -13.46 -11.31 1.30
CA LEU A 79 -13.64 -9.99 0.69
C LEU A 79 -12.69 -9.79 -0.50
N SER A 80 -11.43 -10.20 -0.39
CA SER A 80 -10.47 -10.14 -1.49
C SER A 80 -10.93 -11.01 -2.67
N LEU A 81 -11.36 -12.24 -2.42
CA LEU A 81 -11.90 -13.11 -3.47
C LEU A 81 -13.16 -12.52 -4.11
N ALA A 82 -14.07 -11.97 -3.32
CA ALA A 82 -15.27 -11.32 -3.85
C ALA A 82 -14.92 -10.13 -4.75
N MET A 83 -13.98 -9.30 -4.35
CA MET A 83 -13.57 -8.12 -5.13
C MET A 83 -12.82 -8.50 -6.42
N HIS A 84 -12.08 -9.60 -6.42
CA HIS A 84 -11.25 -9.98 -7.57
C HIS A 84 -11.94 -10.93 -8.54
N PHE A 85 -12.92 -11.70 -8.09
CA PHE A 85 -13.58 -12.72 -8.88
C PHE A 85 -15.10 -12.55 -8.96
N LEU A 86 -15.79 -12.41 -7.82
CA LEU A 86 -17.25 -12.35 -7.81
C LEU A 86 -17.76 -11.06 -8.48
N ILE A 87 -17.26 -9.90 -8.08
CA ILE A 87 -17.71 -8.61 -8.65
C ILE A 87 -17.37 -8.51 -10.14
N PRO A 88 -16.13 -8.78 -10.59
CA PRO A 88 -15.84 -8.83 -12.02
C PRO A 88 -16.71 -9.85 -12.76
N GLY A 89 -16.92 -11.04 -12.20
CA GLY A 89 -17.80 -12.06 -12.80
C GLY A 89 -19.24 -11.58 -13.01
N LEU A 90 -19.81 -10.88 -12.02
CA LEU A 90 -21.14 -10.27 -12.15
C LEU A 90 -21.17 -9.17 -13.21
N ILE A 91 -20.10 -8.37 -13.32
CA ILE A 91 -19.97 -7.34 -14.37
C ILE A 91 -19.93 -8.01 -15.75
N TYR A 92 -19.12 -9.08 -15.93
CA TYR A 92 -19.06 -9.83 -17.17
C TYR A 92 -20.43 -10.40 -17.56
N LEU A 93 -21.15 -10.98 -16.60
CA LEU A 93 -22.49 -11.50 -16.80
C LEU A 93 -23.46 -10.39 -17.23
N ALA A 94 -23.46 -9.26 -16.55
CA ALA A 94 -24.32 -8.13 -16.89
C ALA A 94 -24.05 -7.58 -18.29
N VAL A 95 -22.76 -7.45 -18.68
CA VAL A 95 -22.36 -7.02 -20.03
C VAL A 95 -22.78 -8.03 -21.08
N ALA A 96 -22.63 -9.34 -20.82
CA ALA A 96 -23.07 -10.39 -21.73
C ALA A 96 -24.59 -10.34 -21.96
N LEU A 97 -25.38 -10.23 -20.90
CA LEU A 97 -26.84 -10.13 -20.95
C LEU A 97 -27.34 -8.86 -21.64
N SER A 98 -26.60 -7.77 -21.59
CA SER A 98 -26.92 -6.52 -22.30
C SER A 98 -26.44 -6.46 -23.74
N GLY A 99 -25.81 -7.52 -24.26
CA GLY A 99 -25.24 -7.56 -25.62
C GLY A 99 -23.98 -6.68 -25.77
N GLY A 100 -23.35 -6.30 -24.68
CA GLY A 100 -22.13 -5.51 -24.70
C GLY A 100 -20.87 -6.27 -25.13
N SER A 101 -19.80 -5.55 -25.42
CA SER A 101 -18.53 -6.14 -25.88
C SER A 101 -17.76 -6.79 -24.74
N LEU A 102 -17.74 -8.11 -24.68
CA LEU A 102 -16.91 -8.87 -23.74
C LEU A 102 -15.43 -8.74 -24.03
N ILE A 103 -15.02 -8.52 -25.29
CA ILE A 103 -13.62 -8.30 -25.67
C ILE A 103 -13.11 -6.99 -25.06
N LEU A 104 -13.88 -5.89 -25.24
CA LEU A 104 -13.48 -4.61 -24.63
C LEU A 104 -13.40 -4.72 -23.11
N LEU A 105 -14.36 -5.36 -22.47
CA LEU A 105 -14.34 -5.58 -21.03
C LEU A 105 -13.11 -6.41 -20.60
N ALA A 106 -12.77 -7.48 -21.35
CA ALA A 106 -11.60 -8.31 -21.08
C ALA A 106 -10.28 -7.52 -21.20
N LEU A 107 -10.16 -6.67 -22.24
CA LEU A 107 -8.98 -5.80 -22.41
C LEU A 107 -8.84 -4.81 -21.24
N LEU A 108 -9.93 -4.15 -20.84
CA LEU A 108 -9.94 -3.24 -19.69
C LEU A 108 -9.56 -3.98 -18.39
N HIS A 109 -10.12 -5.17 -18.18
CA HIS A 109 -9.79 -5.97 -17.01
C HIS A 109 -8.32 -6.42 -17.02
N ALA A 110 -7.78 -6.84 -18.16
CA ALA A 110 -6.38 -7.16 -18.31
C ALA A 110 -5.46 -5.97 -17.98
N CYS A 111 -5.79 -4.75 -18.44
CA CYS A 111 -5.07 -3.55 -18.07
C CYS A 111 -5.08 -3.30 -16.56
N VAL A 112 -6.21 -3.51 -15.90
CA VAL A 112 -6.31 -3.37 -14.43
C VAL A 112 -5.44 -4.41 -13.72
N ILE A 113 -5.46 -5.67 -14.15
CA ILE A 113 -4.65 -6.75 -13.56
C ILE A 113 -3.15 -6.44 -13.72
N ILE A 114 -2.72 -6.06 -14.93
CA ILE A 114 -1.33 -5.71 -15.21
C ILE A 114 -0.90 -4.50 -14.36
N GLY A 115 -1.72 -3.44 -14.35
CA GLY A 115 -1.44 -2.23 -13.54
C GLY A 115 -1.31 -2.55 -12.06
N ARG A 116 -2.14 -3.44 -11.53
CA ARG A 116 -2.05 -3.91 -10.14
C ARG A 116 -0.81 -4.75 -9.88
N GLY A 117 -0.42 -5.62 -10.81
CA GLY A 117 0.83 -6.37 -10.73
C GLY A 117 2.04 -5.42 -10.64
N ILE A 118 2.08 -4.43 -11.52
CA ILE A 118 3.12 -3.38 -11.50
C ILE A 118 3.11 -2.65 -10.15
N GLN A 119 1.95 -2.21 -9.67
CA GLN A 119 1.81 -1.50 -8.40
C GLN A 119 2.27 -2.37 -7.22
N PHE A 120 1.86 -3.65 -7.19
CA PHE A 120 2.26 -4.59 -6.15
C PHE A 120 3.78 -4.76 -6.10
N HIS A 121 4.42 -4.99 -7.25
CA HIS A 121 5.88 -5.13 -7.29
C HIS A 121 6.61 -3.80 -7.05
N ALA A 122 6.05 -2.67 -7.46
CA ALA A 122 6.61 -1.36 -7.14
C ALA A 122 6.60 -1.10 -5.63
N THR A 123 5.53 -1.48 -4.91
CA THR A 123 5.48 -1.32 -3.46
C THR A 123 6.35 -2.35 -2.75
N THR A 124 6.29 -3.62 -3.09
CA THR A 124 7.04 -4.66 -2.37
C THR A 124 8.53 -4.64 -2.69
N LEU A 125 8.91 -4.50 -3.96
CA LEU A 125 10.31 -4.43 -4.37
C LEU A 125 10.86 -2.99 -4.25
N GLY A 126 10.09 -2.01 -4.71
CA GLY A 126 10.50 -0.60 -4.73
C GLY A 126 10.64 -0.01 -3.34
N VAL A 127 9.68 -0.24 -2.45
CA VAL A 127 9.72 0.29 -1.09
C VAL A 127 10.58 -0.60 -0.20
N ASN A 128 10.24 -1.89 -0.07
CA ASN A 128 10.88 -2.75 0.93
C ASN A 128 12.32 -3.15 0.58
N VAL A 129 12.75 -3.06 -0.68
CA VAL A 129 14.12 -3.40 -1.07
C VAL A 129 14.89 -2.15 -1.51
N PHE A 130 14.44 -1.49 -2.57
CA PHE A 130 15.17 -0.34 -3.10
C PHE A 130 15.08 0.90 -2.21
N GLY A 131 13.97 1.10 -1.48
CA GLY A 131 13.81 2.18 -0.50
C GLY A 131 14.78 2.13 0.68
N HIS A 132 15.43 0.97 0.91
CA HIS A 132 16.46 0.75 1.93
C HIS A 132 17.88 0.61 1.36
N MET A 133 18.07 0.97 0.10
CA MET A 133 19.37 0.86 -0.58
C MET A 133 19.75 2.21 -1.18
N GLU A 134 21.04 2.47 -1.28
CA GLU A 134 21.52 3.60 -2.08
C GLU A 134 21.19 3.38 -3.55
N THR A 135 20.30 4.20 -4.08
CA THR A 135 19.90 4.18 -5.48
C THR A 135 20.13 5.54 -6.14
N PRO A 136 20.32 5.60 -7.47
CA PRO A 136 20.36 6.88 -8.18
C PRO A 136 19.03 7.64 -8.01
N LYS A 137 19.06 8.95 -7.78
CA LYS A 137 17.87 9.79 -7.53
C LYS A 137 16.75 9.63 -8.56
N TRP A 138 17.09 9.40 -9.83
CA TRP A 138 16.07 9.19 -10.87
C TRP A 138 15.29 7.88 -10.65
N VAL A 139 15.93 6.84 -10.08
CA VAL A 139 15.27 5.59 -9.70
C VAL A 139 14.29 5.84 -8.57
N ASP A 140 14.71 6.58 -7.53
CA ASP A 140 13.85 6.94 -6.39
C ASP A 140 12.61 7.69 -6.85
N TYR A 141 12.77 8.67 -7.73
CA TYR A 141 11.64 9.42 -8.29
C TYR A 141 10.73 8.57 -9.18
N LEU A 142 11.29 7.66 -9.98
CA LEU A 142 10.49 6.73 -10.80
C LEU A 142 9.68 5.79 -9.92
N LEU A 143 10.32 5.19 -8.90
CA LEU A 143 9.66 4.33 -7.93
C LEU A 143 8.63 5.11 -7.12
N ALA A 144 8.95 6.33 -6.69
CA ALA A 144 8.00 7.19 -5.98
C ALA A 144 6.77 7.52 -6.83
N LEU A 145 6.94 7.76 -8.13
CA LEU A 145 5.81 7.94 -9.05
C LEU A 145 4.92 6.70 -9.12
N LEU A 146 5.50 5.49 -9.12
CA LEU A 146 4.74 4.24 -9.15
C LEU A 146 4.08 3.91 -7.80
N THR A 147 4.63 4.40 -6.69
CA THR A 147 4.18 4.09 -5.32
C THR A 147 3.44 5.25 -4.64
N GLY A 148 3.24 6.37 -5.33
CA GLY A 148 2.58 7.55 -4.75
C GLY A 148 3.39 8.26 -3.68
N GLY A 149 4.71 8.23 -3.80
CA GLY A 149 5.65 8.87 -2.90
C GLY A 149 6.34 7.90 -1.91
N GLU A 150 5.77 6.72 -1.67
CA GLU A 150 6.23 5.80 -0.61
C GLU A 150 7.66 5.30 -0.80
N ALA A 151 8.16 5.23 -2.05
CA ALA A 151 9.55 4.85 -2.31
C ALA A 151 10.58 5.93 -1.94
N LEU A 152 10.17 7.14 -1.57
CA LEU A 152 11.01 8.12 -0.86
C LEU A 152 11.08 7.75 0.64
N HIS A 153 11.64 6.59 0.90
CA HIS A 153 11.43 5.84 2.13
C HIS A 153 12.22 6.42 3.31
N ASP A 154 13.39 6.99 3.08
CA ASP A 154 14.20 7.68 4.10
C ASP A 154 13.40 8.78 4.79
N HIS A 155 12.67 9.59 4.00
CA HIS A 155 11.82 10.63 4.57
C HIS A 155 10.68 10.04 5.41
N HIS A 156 10.08 8.93 4.95
CA HIS A 156 9.03 8.24 5.70
C HIS A 156 9.56 7.69 7.03
N HIS A 157 10.78 7.12 7.06
CA HIS A 157 11.40 6.67 8.32
C HIS A 157 11.72 7.81 9.28
N GLU A 158 12.17 8.95 8.77
CA GLU A 158 12.43 10.15 9.58
C GLU A 158 11.13 10.76 10.14
N PHE A 159 10.05 10.78 9.32
CA PHE A 159 8.76 11.36 9.67
C PHE A 159 7.59 10.39 9.41
N PRO A 160 7.48 9.29 10.16
CA PRO A 160 6.54 8.19 9.86
C PRO A 160 5.06 8.57 9.96
N ARG A 161 4.75 9.72 10.57
CA ARG A 161 3.38 10.25 10.69
C ARG A 161 3.07 11.34 9.66
N SER A 162 4.02 11.72 8.82
CA SER A 162 3.80 12.73 7.80
C SER A 162 2.85 12.21 6.72
N ALA A 163 1.81 12.99 6.42
CA ALA A 163 0.90 12.71 5.31
C ALA A 163 1.50 13.04 3.93
N LEU A 164 2.71 13.58 3.89
CA LEU A 164 3.41 13.94 2.66
C LEU A 164 4.81 13.33 2.64
N HIS A 165 5.21 12.81 1.49
CA HIS A 165 6.56 12.34 1.21
C HIS A 165 7.41 13.39 0.48
N LEU A 166 6.77 14.40 -0.11
CA LEU A 166 7.41 15.52 -0.80
C LEU A 166 6.82 16.88 -0.39
N PRO A 167 7.61 17.97 -0.48
CA PRO A 167 7.09 19.32 -0.25
C PRO A 167 5.92 19.63 -1.19
N LYS A 168 4.93 20.39 -0.72
CA LYS A 168 3.76 20.81 -1.52
C LYS A 168 4.09 21.68 -2.74
N ARG A 169 5.34 22.12 -2.89
CA ARG A 169 5.78 23.06 -3.93
C ARG A 169 5.95 22.36 -5.26
N GLY A 170 5.36 22.93 -6.31
CA GLY A 170 5.49 22.46 -7.68
C GLY A 170 4.50 21.35 -8.07
N ILE A 171 4.18 21.30 -9.36
CA ILE A 171 3.24 20.31 -9.92
C ILE A 171 3.82 18.91 -9.88
N TRP A 172 5.12 18.76 -10.13
CA TRP A 172 5.80 17.47 -10.15
C TRP A 172 5.76 16.76 -8.80
N ASN A 173 6.01 17.47 -7.70
CA ASN A 173 5.93 16.89 -6.37
C ASN A 173 4.52 16.39 -6.06
N ARG A 174 3.48 17.08 -6.56
CA ARG A 174 2.08 16.64 -6.39
C ARG A 174 1.74 15.41 -7.22
N ILE A 175 2.36 15.26 -8.38
CA ILE A 175 2.18 14.09 -9.25
C ILE A 175 2.93 12.90 -8.67
N VAL A 176 4.16 13.07 -8.23
CA VAL A 176 4.97 11.99 -7.65
C VAL A 176 4.38 11.54 -6.30
N ASP A 177 4.04 12.47 -5.40
CA ASP A 177 3.37 12.20 -4.13
C ASP A 177 1.84 12.36 -4.27
N TYR A 178 1.22 11.56 -5.16
CA TYR A 178 -0.23 11.65 -5.37
C TYR A 178 -1.02 11.12 -4.16
N ASN A 179 -0.48 10.21 -3.34
CA ASN A 179 -1.10 9.76 -2.11
C ASN A 179 -1.24 10.92 -1.11
N GLY A 180 -0.17 11.65 -0.86
CA GLY A 180 -0.19 12.84 -0.01
C GLY A 180 -1.10 13.94 -0.59
N THR A 181 -1.05 14.15 -1.92
CA THR A 181 -1.94 15.10 -2.60
C THR A 181 -3.40 14.72 -2.42
N MET A 182 -3.77 13.44 -2.54
CA MET A 182 -5.11 12.95 -2.30
C MET A 182 -5.54 13.20 -0.84
N LEU A 183 -4.68 12.95 0.14
CA LEU A 183 -4.99 13.24 1.55
C LEU A 183 -5.26 14.72 1.79
N LEU A 184 -4.52 15.63 1.13
CA LEU A 184 -4.80 17.06 1.21
C LEU A 184 -6.15 17.45 0.59
N VAL A 185 -6.54 16.82 -0.52
CA VAL A 185 -7.87 17.01 -1.12
C VAL A 185 -8.95 16.52 -0.17
N LEU A 186 -8.81 15.31 0.38
CA LEU A 186 -9.76 14.76 1.36
C LEU A 186 -9.88 15.66 2.61
N ARG A 187 -8.78 16.24 3.08
CA ARG A 187 -8.80 17.24 4.16
C ARG A 187 -9.62 18.47 3.80
N ARG A 188 -9.44 19.01 2.58
CA ARG A 188 -10.22 20.16 2.11
C ARG A 188 -11.72 19.87 2.01
N LEU A 189 -12.08 18.63 1.69
CA LEU A 189 -13.46 18.15 1.63
C LEU A 189 -14.03 17.78 3.01
N GLY A 190 -13.27 17.94 4.10
CA GLY A 190 -13.67 17.55 5.44
C GLY A 190 -13.74 16.04 5.71
N LEU A 191 -13.24 15.22 4.77
CA LEU A 191 -13.23 13.76 4.84
C LEU A 191 -12.01 13.20 5.56
N ALA A 192 -10.92 13.97 5.68
CA ALA A 192 -9.75 13.65 6.49
C ALA A 192 -9.48 14.77 7.50
N LYS A 193 -9.13 14.40 8.74
CA LYS A 193 -8.86 15.34 9.83
C LYS A 193 -7.50 15.01 10.47
N ASN A 194 -6.91 16.00 11.14
CA ASN A 194 -5.68 15.85 11.93
C ASN A 194 -4.49 15.27 11.13
N LEU A 195 -4.34 15.67 9.86
CA LEU A 195 -3.17 15.29 9.07
C LEU A 195 -1.92 15.95 9.65
N GLU A 196 -0.97 15.14 10.05
CA GLU A 196 0.36 15.61 10.41
C GLU A 196 1.19 15.79 9.13
N ILE A 197 2.00 16.81 9.11
CA ILE A 197 2.88 17.13 7.98
C ILE A 197 4.25 17.44 8.58
N ALA A 198 5.29 16.83 8.03
CA ALA A 198 6.66 17.08 8.47
C ALA A 198 6.97 18.58 8.44
N PRO A 199 7.67 19.14 9.46
CA PRO A 199 7.89 20.58 9.58
C PRO A 199 8.48 21.24 8.33
N GLN A 200 9.39 20.56 7.63
CA GLN A 200 10.01 21.03 6.40
C GLN A 200 9.04 21.12 5.21
N PHE A 201 7.83 20.51 5.30
CA PHE A 201 6.81 20.50 4.25
C PHE A 201 5.57 21.34 4.61
N ALA A 202 5.51 21.86 5.82
CA ALA A 202 4.39 22.63 6.35
C ALA A 202 4.26 24.04 5.72
#